data_d8f23c8602e37ee179c0f01ade4ec751
#
_entry.id   d8f23c8602e37ee179c0f01ade4ec751
#
_cell.length_a   1.000
_cell.length_b   1.000
_cell.length_c   1.000
_cell.angle_alpha   90.00
_cell.angle_beta   90.00
_cell.angle_gamma   90.00
#
_symmetry.space_group_name_H-M   'P 1'
#
loop_
_entity.id
_entity.type
_entity.pdbx_description
1 polymer ?
#
loop_
_entity_poly.entity_id
_entity_poly.type
_entity_poly.pdbx_seq_one_letter_code
_entity_poly.pdbx_strand_id
1 'polypeptide(L)'
;MLEQAQELCELGEFNQAILIYDRILKKDPNNISALIDKGVTLQRLEQNESSLECLKIALSIEPGNIDALVSIGATLHAMKEFNTAIDYYDSALKIDENFPIALAYKGLALGELGNIDNALYFFKAALSIDRDYDVALEGKETVTNILESKN
;
A
#
# COMPACT_ATOMS: atom_id res chain seq x y z
N MET A 1 7.56 22.59 2.17
CA MET A 1 7.24 21.81 3.39
C MET A 1 6.94 20.34 3.08
N LEU A 2 6.04 20.05 2.12
CA LEU A 2 5.73 18.66 1.77
C LEU A 2 6.97 17.92 1.25
N GLU A 3 7.68 18.47 0.29
CA GLU A 3 8.94 17.93 -0.24
C GLU A 3 9.98 17.67 0.86
N GLN A 4 10.12 18.60 1.81
CA GLN A 4 11.03 18.43 2.94
C GLN A 4 10.63 17.23 3.82
N ALA A 5 9.34 17.00 4.04
CA ALA A 5 8.88 15.83 4.80
C ALA A 5 9.15 14.54 4.04
N GLN A 6 8.97 14.55 2.72
CA GLN A 6 9.28 13.40 1.87
C GLN A 6 10.78 13.07 1.88
N GLU A 7 11.67 14.07 1.78
CA GLU A 7 13.12 13.89 1.92
C GLU A 7 13.49 13.25 3.27
N LEU A 8 12.86 13.70 4.36
CA LEU A 8 13.07 13.10 5.69
C LEU A 8 12.63 11.64 5.73
N CYS A 9 11.54 11.28 5.05
CA CYS A 9 11.11 9.89 4.93
C CYS A 9 12.12 9.03 4.15
N GLU A 10 12.74 9.56 3.10
CA GLU A 10 13.79 8.88 2.34
C GLU A 10 15.05 8.64 3.19
N LEU A 11 15.35 9.58 4.10
CA LEU A 11 16.45 9.47 5.06
C LEU A 11 16.12 8.59 6.29
N GLY A 12 14.88 8.10 6.40
CA GLY A 12 14.42 7.32 7.56
C GLY A 12 14.07 8.15 8.80
N GLU A 13 14.06 9.47 8.68
CA GLU A 13 13.76 10.42 9.76
C GLU A 13 12.24 10.61 9.94
N PHE A 14 11.52 9.49 10.11
CA PHE A 14 10.06 9.44 10.09
C PHE A 14 9.40 10.35 11.13
N ASN A 15 9.93 10.41 12.36
CA ASN A 15 9.37 11.26 13.41
C ASN A 15 9.45 12.75 13.05
N GLN A 16 10.53 13.18 12.41
CA GLN A 16 10.68 14.57 11.95
C GLN A 16 9.72 14.86 10.79
N ALA A 17 9.55 13.92 9.86
CA ALA A 17 8.59 14.02 8.77
C ALA A 17 7.15 14.20 9.31
N ILE A 18 6.75 13.43 10.32
CA ILE A 18 5.42 13.54 10.94
C ILE A 18 5.18 14.93 11.52
N LEU A 19 6.17 15.52 12.18
CA LEU A 19 6.04 16.89 12.71
C LEU A 19 5.78 17.92 11.60
N ILE A 20 6.35 17.71 10.42
CA ILE A 20 6.09 18.59 9.27
C ILE A 20 4.69 18.34 8.71
N TYR A 21 4.26 17.09 8.55
CA TYR A 21 2.89 16.78 8.13
C TYR A 21 1.86 17.37 9.10
N ASP A 22 2.10 17.30 10.41
CA ASP A 22 1.22 17.90 11.42
C ASP A 22 1.10 19.43 11.25
N ARG A 23 2.20 20.11 10.92
CA ARG A 23 2.18 21.54 10.64
C ARG A 23 1.39 21.87 9.37
N ILE A 24 1.52 21.05 8.34
CA ILE A 24 0.76 21.22 7.09
C ILE A 24 -0.73 21.02 7.40
N LEU A 25 -1.11 19.94 8.07
CA LEU A 25 -2.49 19.59 8.38
C LEU A 25 -3.14 20.54 9.38
N LYS A 26 -2.34 21.22 10.22
CA LYS A 26 -2.84 22.30 11.09
C LYS A 26 -3.30 23.51 10.29
N LYS A 27 -2.66 23.81 9.15
CA LYS A 27 -3.01 24.91 8.26
C LYS A 27 -4.07 24.53 7.25
N ASP A 28 -3.99 23.32 6.74
CA ASP A 28 -4.90 22.75 5.74
C ASP A 28 -5.26 21.31 6.13
N PRO A 29 -6.32 21.13 6.96
CA PRO A 29 -6.75 19.79 7.41
C PRO A 29 -7.17 18.84 6.27
N ASN A 30 -7.50 19.39 5.11
CA ASN A 30 -7.95 18.63 3.95
C ASN A 30 -6.84 18.39 2.92
N ASN A 31 -5.59 18.61 3.27
CA ASN A 31 -4.47 18.33 2.40
C ASN A 31 -4.29 16.82 2.20
N ILE A 32 -4.83 16.32 1.11
CA ILE A 32 -4.89 14.88 0.82
C ILE A 32 -3.48 14.28 0.75
N SER A 33 -2.55 14.95 0.06
CA SER A 33 -1.17 14.46 -0.04
C SER A 33 -0.50 14.32 1.32
N ALA A 34 -0.64 15.33 2.19
CA ALA A 34 -0.08 15.29 3.55
C ALA A 34 -0.74 14.20 4.42
N LEU A 35 -2.05 13.96 4.25
CA LEU A 35 -2.77 12.89 4.95
C LEU A 35 -2.26 11.50 4.52
N ILE A 36 -2.09 11.28 3.22
CA ILE A 36 -1.61 10.01 2.68
C ILE A 36 -0.15 9.79 3.11
N ASP A 37 0.73 10.74 2.88
CA ASP A 37 2.15 10.62 3.22
C ASP A 37 2.36 10.41 4.72
N LYS A 38 1.61 11.13 5.57
CA LYS A 38 1.62 10.90 7.01
C LYS A 38 1.14 9.50 7.37
N GLY A 39 0.04 9.04 6.75
CA GLY A 39 -0.49 7.69 6.95
C GLY A 39 0.55 6.61 6.60
N VAL A 40 1.19 6.72 5.45
CA VAL A 40 2.26 5.81 5.02
C VAL A 40 3.46 5.86 5.97
N THR A 41 3.84 7.05 6.44
CA THR A 41 4.94 7.22 7.39
C THR A 41 4.62 6.57 8.75
N LEU A 42 3.38 6.73 9.23
CA LEU A 42 2.92 6.08 10.45
C LEU A 42 2.91 4.55 10.33
N GLN A 43 2.51 4.02 9.18
CA GLN A 43 2.56 2.58 8.91
C GLN A 43 3.99 2.03 8.96
N ARG A 44 4.99 2.77 8.43
CA ARG A 44 6.41 2.41 8.54
C ARG A 44 6.92 2.40 9.99
N LEU A 45 6.30 3.18 10.87
CA LEU A 45 6.54 3.16 12.31
C LEU A 45 5.69 2.15 13.07
N GLU A 46 4.99 1.27 12.36
CA GLU A 46 4.06 0.26 12.91
C GLU A 46 2.89 0.87 13.71
N GLN A 47 2.63 2.17 13.55
CA GLN A 47 1.49 2.87 14.14
C GLN A 47 0.26 2.74 13.23
N ASN A 48 -0.20 1.49 13.07
CA ASN A 48 -1.16 1.12 12.03
C ASN A 48 -2.54 1.77 12.24
N GLU A 49 -3.04 1.88 13.47
CA GLU A 49 -4.33 2.51 13.77
C GLU A 49 -4.31 4.00 13.38
N SER A 50 -3.27 4.73 13.77
CA SER A 50 -3.11 6.15 13.42
C SER A 50 -2.91 6.33 11.91
N SER A 51 -2.22 5.40 11.25
CA SER A 51 -2.12 5.35 9.78
C SER A 51 -3.50 5.27 9.14
N LEU A 52 -4.32 4.29 9.57
CA LEU A 52 -5.68 4.12 9.04
C LEU A 52 -6.56 5.34 9.25
N GLU A 53 -6.44 6.05 10.38
CA GLU A 53 -7.18 7.29 10.63
C GLU A 53 -6.85 8.35 9.57
N CYS A 54 -5.57 8.63 9.33
CA CYS A 54 -5.14 9.61 8.32
C CYS A 54 -5.60 9.22 6.91
N LEU A 55 -5.41 7.96 6.53
CA LEU A 55 -5.75 7.46 5.20
C LEU A 55 -7.26 7.45 4.95
N LYS A 56 -8.07 7.11 5.96
CA LYS A 56 -9.53 7.16 5.86
C LYS A 56 -10.06 8.59 5.74
N ILE A 57 -9.42 9.57 6.39
CA ILE A 57 -9.75 10.98 6.18
C ILE A 57 -9.47 11.37 4.73
N ALA A 58 -8.29 11.03 4.19
CA ALA A 58 -7.98 11.28 2.78
C ALA A 58 -9.01 10.66 1.84
N LEU A 59 -9.39 9.40 2.07
CA LEU A 59 -10.37 8.70 1.27
C LEU A 59 -11.79 9.28 1.42
N SER A 60 -12.14 9.84 2.58
CA SER A 60 -13.44 10.54 2.77
C SER A 60 -13.54 11.83 1.97
N ILE A 61 -12.40 12.50 1.74
CA ILE A 61 -12.31 13.71 0.92
C ILE A 61 -12.35 13.35 -0.57
N GLU A 62 -11.58 12.32 -0.96
CA GLU A 62 -11.49 11.83 -2.34
C GLU A 62 -11.71 10.31 -2.39
N PRO A 63 -12.96 9.84 -2.51
CA PRO A 63 -13.28 8.39 -2.46
C PRO A 63 -12.63 7.55 -3.56
N GLY A 64 -12.25 8.18 -4.67
CA GLY A 64 -11.55 7.54 -5.79
C GLY A 64 -10.03 7.64 -5.74
N ASN A 65 -9.44 8.07 -4.62
CA ASN A 65 -7.99 8.19 -4.52
C ASN A 65 -7.34 6.81 -4.41
N ILE A 66 -6.69 6.39 -5.50
CA ILE A 66 -6.06 5.05 -5.62
C ILE A 66 -4.93 4.88 -4.59
N ASP A 67 -4.12 5.92 -4.37
CA ASP A 67 -3.00 5.87 -3.43
C ASP A 67 -3.50 5.67 -1.98
N ALA A 68 -4.59 6.35 -1.60
CA ALA A 68 -5.22 6.16 -0.31
C ALA A 68 -5.78 4.72 -0.16
N LEU A 69 -6.47 4.21 -1.18
CA LEU A 69 -7.01 2.84 -1.18
C LEU A 69 -5.91 1.80 -1.00
N VAL A 70 -4.86 1.89 -1.79
CA VAL A 70 -3.73 0.94 -1.72
C VAL A 70 -2.98 1.06 -0.39
N SER A 71 -2.79 2.27 0.13
CA SER A 71 -2.11 2.49 1.41
C SER A 71 -2.91 1.94 2.60
N ILE A 72 -4.25 2.05 2.57
CA ILE A 72 -5.12 1.38 3.56
C ILE A 72 -4.96 -0.13 3.45
N GLY A 73 -5.00 -0.67 2.24
CA GLY A 73 -4.78 -2.10 2.00
C GLY A 73 -3.43 -2.58 2.55
N ALA A 74 -2.35 -1.83 2.30
CA ALA A 74 -1.01 -2.15 2.79
C ALA A 74 -0.94 -2.11 4.33
N THR A 75 -1.60 -1.13 4.96
CA THR A 75 -1.67 -1.04 6.42
C THR A 75 -2.44 -2.22 7.01
N LEU A 76 -3.59 -2.59 6.43
CA LEU A 76 -4.38 -3.76 6.84
C LEU A 76 -3.60 -5.07 6.63
N HIS A 77 -2.82 -5.17 5.54
CA HIS A 77 -1.93 -6.29 5.31
C HIS A 77 -0.88 -6.42 6.43
N ALA A 78 -0.27 -5.32 6.85
CA ALA A 78 0.67 -5.29 7.98
C ALA A 78 0.00 -5.74 9.30
N MET A 79 -1.29 -5.45 9.47
CA MET A 79 -2.11 -5.93 10.60
C MET A 79 -2.59 -7.37 10.43
N LYS A 80 -2.21 -8.05 9.34
CA LYS A 80 -2.64 -9.41 8.95
C LYS A 80 -4.13 -9.54 8.66
N GLU A 81 -4.79 -8.43 8.37
CA GLU A 81 -6.19 -8.41 7.93
C GLU A 81 -6.27 -8.57 6.40
N PHE A 82 -5.80 -9.73 5.90
CA PHE A 82 -5.58 -9.95 4.47
C PHE A 82 -6.85 -9.87 3.63
N ASN A 83 -7.98 -10.40 4.12
CA ASN A 83 -9.25 -10.33 3.37
C ASN A 83 -9.72 -8.88 3.20
N THR A 84 -9.68 -8.08 4.26
CA THR A 84 -10.05 -6.68 4.21
C THR A 84 -9.08 -5.88 3.32
N ALA A 85 -7.78 -6.18 3.39
CA ALA A 85 -6.78 -5.59 2.50
C ALA A 85 -7.11 -5.85 1.03
N ILE A 86 -7.51 -7.09 0.67
CA ILE A 86 -7.91 -7.46 -0.70
C ILE A 86 -9.11 -6.62 -1.16
N ASP A 87 -10.10 -6.36 -0.31
CA ASP A 87 -11.25 -5.52 -0.66
C ASP A 87 -10.83 -4.11 -1.07
N TYR A 88 -9.83 -3.53 -0.39
CA TYR A 88 -9.27 -2.22 -0.74
C TYR A 88 -8.45 -2.27 -2.04
N TYR A 89 -7.67 -3.32 -2.29
CA TYR A 89 -6.96 -3.49 -3.56
C TYR A 89 -7.94 -3.68 -4.71
N ASP A 90 -9.03 -4.42 -4.51
CA ASP A 90 -10.09 -4.58 -5.50
C ASP A 90 -10.79 -3.25 -5.80
N SER A 91 -11.01 -2.42 -4.80
CA SER A 91 -11.55 -1.07 -4.99
C SER A 91 -10.61 -0.20 -5.84
N ALA A 92 -9.30 -0.27 -5.60
CA ALA A 92 -8.31 0.41 -6.43
C ALA A 92 -8.31 -0.11 -7.87
N LEU A 93 -8.37 -1.43 -8.05
CA LEU A 93 -8.37 -2.07 -9.37
C LEU A 93 -9.66 -1.85 -10.17
N LYS A 94 -10.78 -1.52 -9.52
CA LYS A 94 -12.00 -1.06 -10.21
C LYS A 94 -11.83 0.34 -10.82
N ILE A 95 -10.94 1.16 -10.28
CA ILE A 95 -10.64 2.49 -10.78
C ILE A 95 -9.58 2.42 -11.89
N ASP A 96 -8.50 1.69 -11.63
CA ASP A 96 -7.44 1.41 -12.60
C ASP A 96 -7.06 -0.08 -12.54
N GLU A 97 -7.57 -0.87 -13.48
CA GLU A 97 -7.32 -2.31 -13.57
C GLU A 97 -5.85 -2.66 -13.86
N ASN A 98 -5.07 -1.70 -14.36
CA ASN A 98 -3.66 -1.85 -14.71
C ASN A 98 -2.72 -1.19 -13.69
N PHE A 99 -3.15 -1.02 -12.45
CA PHE A 99 -2.31 -0.44 -11.39
C PHE A 99 -1.39 -1.51 -10.78
N PRO A 100 -0.07 -1.53 -11.13
CA PRO A 100 0.82 -2.65 -10.78
C PRO A 100 0.94 -2.88 -9.28
N ILE A 101 0.95 -1.80 -8.50
CA ILE A 101 1.06 -1.86 -7.04
C ILE A 101 -0.12 -2.63 -6.44
N ALA A 102 -1.36 -2.30 -6.84
CA ALA A 102 -2.55 -2.98 -6.31
C ALA A 102 -2.58 -4.46 -6.73
N LEU A 103 -2.19 -4.78 -7.96
CA LEU A 103 -2.08 -6.17 -8.43
C LEU A 103 -1.08 -6.97 -7.61
N ALA A 104 0.13 -6.44 -7.40
CA ALA A 104 1.18 -7.13 -6.65
C ALA A 104 0.81 -7.31 -5.18
N TYR A 105 0.30 -6.27 -4.52
CA TYR A 105 -0.12 -6.37 -3.11
C TYR A 105 -1.33 -7.30 -2.91
N LYS A 106 -2.26 -7.35 -3.87
CA LYS A 106 -3.32 -8.36 -3.86
C LYS A 106 -2.72 -9.76 -3.98
N GLY A 107 -1.73 -9.95 -4.83
CA GLY A 107 -0.97 -11.20 -4.93
C GLY A 107 -0.33 -11.60 -3.60
N LEU A 108 0.32 -10.65 -2.90
CA LEU A 108 0.89 -10.91 -1.57
C LEU A 108 -0.17 -11.37 -0.57
N ALA A 109 -1.29 -10.65 -0.46
CA ALA A 109 -2.36 -11.00 0.46
C ALA A 109 -2.98 -12.37 0.17
N LEU A 110 -3.16 -12.71 -1.10
CA LEU A 110 -3.61 -14.03 -1.52
C LEU A 110 -2.59 -15.13 -1.17
N GLY A 111 -1.31 -14.85 -1.32
CA GLY A 111 -0.23 -15.76 -0.92
C GLY A 111 -0.25 -16.05 0.58
N GLU A 112 -0.45 -15.03 1.41
CA GLU A 112 -0.58 -15.17 2.87
C GLU A 112 -1.81 -16.00 3.28
N LEU A 113 -2.87 -15.94 2.49
CA LEU A 113 -4.07 -16.78 2.68
C LEU A 113 -3.92 -18.20 2.12
N GLY A 114 -2.76 -18.54 1.53
CA GLY A 114 -2.50 -19.84 0.93
C GLY A 114 -3.11 -20.05 -0.46
N ASN A 115 -3.67 -19.00 -1.06
CA ASN A 115 -4.24 -19.05 -2.41
C ASN A 115 -3.13 -18.81 -3.46
N ILE A 116 -2.24 -19.77 -3.58
CA ILE A 116 -0.96 -19.64 -4.30
C ILE A 116 -1.16 -19.48 -5.81
N ASP A 117 -2.10 -20.18 -6.43
CA ASP A 117 -2.36 -20.08 -7.87
C ASP A 117 -2.85 -18.70 -8.25
N ASN A 118 -3.79 -18.14 -7.48
CA ASN A 118 -4.27 -16.78 -7.69
C ASN A 118 -3.19 -15.73 -7.39
N ALA A 119 -2.37 -15.94 -6.35
CA ALA A 119 -1.22 -15.06 -6.08
C ALA A 119 -0.29 -14.99 -7.29
N LEU A 120 0.06 -16.14 -7.87
CA LEU A 120 0.89 -16.21 -9.07
C LEU A 120 0.27 -15.45 -10.26
N TYR A 121 -1.04 -15.60 -10.45
CA TYR A 121 -1.77 -14.86 -11.49
C TYR A 121 -1.60 -13.34 -11.33
N PHE A 122 -1.80 -12.82 -10.12
CA PHE A 122 -1.71 -11.37 -9.87
C PHE A 122 -0.28 -10.84 -9.97
N PHE A 123 0.73 -11.60 -9.56
CA PHE A 123 2.13 -11.20 -9.78
C PHE A 123 2.47 -11.14 -11.28
N LYS A 124 2.03 -12.11 -12.06
CA LYS A 124 2.22 -12.09 -13.52
C LYS A 124 1.48 -10.91 -14.17
N ALA A 125 0.27 -10.60 -13.71
CA ALA A 125 -0.47 -9.44 -14.19
C ALA A 125 0.27 -8.13 -13.89
N ALA A 126 0.79 -7.95 -12.68
CA ALA A 126 1.62 -6.78 -12.33
C ALA A 126 2.86 -6.67 -13.23
N LEU A 127 3.57 -7.77 -13.45
CA LEU A 127 4.78 -7.82 -14.28
C LEU A 127 4.51 -7.63 -15.78
N SER A 128 3.30 -7.89 -16.24
CA SER A 128 2.91 -7.58 -17.62
C SER A 128 2.82 -6.07 -17.88
N ILE A 129 2.64 -5.28 -16.82
CA ILE A 129 2.53 -3.82 -16.88
C ILE A 129 3.88 -3.17 -16.53
N ASP A 130 4.49 -3.59 -15.43
CA ASP A 130 5.82 -3.15 -14.99
C ASP A 130 6.72 -4.38 -14.81
N ARG A 131 7.59 -4.61 -15.77
CA ARG A 131 8.44 -5.81 -15.88
C ARG A 131 9.48 -5.92 -14.75
N ASP A 132 9.88 -4.79 -14.21
CA ASP A 132 10.96 -4.68 -13.22
C ASP A 132 10.42 -4.38 -11.81
N TYR A 133 9.11 -4.55 -11.58
CA TYR A 133 8.52 -4.29 -10.27
C TYR A 133 8.93 -5.34 -9.24
N ASP A 134 9.86 -4.95 -8.37
CA ASP A 134 10.55 -5.85 -7.41
C ASP A 134 9.59 -6.69 -6.58
N VAL A 135 8.54 -6.08 -6.01
CA VAL A 135 7.55 -6.78 -5.17
C VAL A 135 6.89 -7.93 -5.93
N ALA A 136 6.56 -7.72 -7.19
CA ALA A 136 5.94 -8.75 -8.02
C ALA A 136 6.94 -9.81 -8.47
N LEU A 137 8.21 -9.46 -8.70
CA LEU A 137 9.28 -10.41 -9.02
C LEU A 137 9.53 -11.35 -7.85
N GLU A 138 9.75 -10.82 -6.66
CA GLU A 138 9.98 -11.59 -5.43
C GLU A 138 8.78 -12.46 -5.07
N GLY A 139 7.57 -11.89 -5.15
CA GLY A 139 6.33 -12.62 -4.90
C GLY A 139 6.13 -13.78 -5.87
N LYS A 140 6.35 -13.56 -7.17
CA LYS A 140 6.28 -14.60 -8.19
C LYS A 140 7.27 -15.73 -7.93
N GLU A 141 8.52 -15.40 -7.61
CA GLU A 141 9.55 -16.39 -7.29
C GLU A 141 9.13 -17.23 -6.08
N THR A 142 8.68 -16.58 -5.02
CA THR A 142 8.24 -17.25 -3.79
C THR A 142 7.12 -18.26 -4.05
N VAL A 143 6.05 -17.84 -4.75
CA VAL A 143 4.91 -18.75 -5.01
C VAL A 143 5.26 -19.83 -6.03
N THR A 144 6.15 -19.55 -6.99
CA THR A 144 6.63 -20.55 -7.94
C THR A 144 7.40 -21.65 -7.20
N ASN A 145 8.29 -21.30 -6.29
CA ASN A 145 9.03 -22.25 -5.46
C ASN A 145 8.09 -23.11 -4.60
N ILE A 146 7.02 -22.54 -4.04
CA ILE A 146 6.00 -23.30 -3.30
C ILE A 146 5.31 -24.32 -4.20
N LEU A 147 4.91 -23.93 -5.41
CA LEU A 147 4.24 -24.82 -6.37
C LEU A 147 5.17 -25.95 -6.83
N GLU A 148 6.44 -25.67 -7.10
CA GLU A 148 7.43 -26.66 -7.49
C GLU A 148 7.75 -27.65 -6.36
N SER A 149 7.77 -27.20 -5.11
CA SER A 149 8.04 -28.06 -3.96
C SER A 149 6.93 -29.07 -3.66
N LYS A 150 5.73 -28.90 -4.21
CA LYS A 150 4.58 -29.80 -4.08
C LYS A 150 4.55 -30.91 -5.13
N ASN A 151 5.40 -30.79 -6.12
CA ASN A 151 5.59 -31.81 -7.18
C ASN A 151 6.86 -32.63 -6.87
#